data_f4c48794f36b878624c6630a25a43715
#
_entry.id   f4c48794f36b878624c6630a25a43715
#
_cell.length_a   1.000
_cell.length_b   1.000
_cell.length_c   1.000
_cell.angle_alpha   90.00
_cell.angle_beta   90.00
_cell.angle_gamma   90.00
#
_symmetry.space_group_name_H-M   'P 1'
#
loop_
_entity.id
_entity.type
_entity.pdbx_description
1 polymer ?
#
loop_
_entity_poly.entity_id
_entity_poly.type
_entity_poly.pdbx_seq_one_letter_code
_entity_poly.pdbx_strand_id
1 'polypeptide(L)'
;MSEKDIKLGDEAPLFELESYNKGVIDLKEQIGDQKIVLIFSRYFGCPVCHLDLNTLLENKEKIREKGGKILYITQSGKDVANIYIQEKEIDFPVIPSTKDELYKEYGLGMMTPESVKQLRGKLKECKEQNIEHGEFEGWEQQGPGQFVIDENGEIIHACKGWLDVDAILEVL
;
A
#
# COMPACT_ATOMS: atom_id res chain seq x y z
N MET A 1 13.29 1.03 19.13
CA MET A 1 11.88 0.90 19.53
C MET A 1 11.27 -0.31 18.83
N SER A 2 10.51 -1.09 19.57
CA SER A 2 9.77 -2.20 18.98
C SER A 2 8.66 -1.68 18.08
N GLU A 3 8.43 -2.39 16.99
CA GLU A 3 7.32 -2.10 16.09
C GLU A 3 5.99 -2.37 16.80
N LYS A 4 4.99 -1.57 16.47
CA LYS A 4 3.64 -1.77 16.96
C LYS A 4 3.08 -3.04 16.30
N ASP A 5 2.51 -3.93 17.11
CA ASP A 5 1.89 -5.14 16.61
C ASP A 5 0.40 -4.90 16.35
N ILE A 6 0.02 -4.84 15.08
CA ILE A 6 -1.37 -4.64 14.65
C ILE A 6 -2.06 -5.98 14.53
N LYS A 7 -3.20 -6.11 15.19
CA LYS A 7 -4.01 -7.32 15.19
C LYS A 7 -5.40 -7.08 14.63
N LEU A 8 -6.04 -8.14 14.17
CA LEU A 8 -7.43 -8.08 13.74
C LEU A 8 -8.31 -7.64 14.92
N GLY A 9 -9.21 -6.71 14.65
CA GLY A 9 -10.08 -6.11 15.67
C GLY A 9 -9.54 -4.84 16.29
N ASP A 10 -8.26 -4.52 16.08
CA ASP A 10 -7.68 -3.26 16.55
C ASP A 10 -8.29 -2.07 15.81
N GLU A 11 -8.36 -0.93 16.49
CA GLU A 11 -8.70 0.32 15.81
C GLU A 11 -7.55 0.73 14.90
N ALA A 12 -7.88 1.09 13.67
CA ALA A 12 -6.88 1.55 12.71
C ALA A 12 -6.25 2.87 13.19
N PRO A 13 -4.91 2.99 13.22
CA PRO A 13 -4.26 4.27 13.49
C PRO A 13 -4.72 5.34 12.52
N LEU A 14 -5.23 6.45 13.06
CA LEU A 14 -5.74 7.56 12.24
C LEU A 14 -4.61 8.43 11.74
N PHE A 15 -4.80 9.01 10.56
CA PHE A 15 -3.87 9.98 10.00
C PHE A 15 -4.60 11.00 9.14
N GLU A 16 -3.97 12.16 8.96
CA GLU A 16 -4.41 13.21 8.06
C GLU A 16 -3.17 13.65 7.27
N LEU A 17 -3.13 13.33 5.98
CA LEU A 17 -1.98 13.60 5.13
C LEU A 17 -2.44 14.11 3.77
N GLU A 18 -1.66 15.01 3.20
CA GLU A 18 -1.91 15.49 1.84
C GLU A 18 -1.45 14.45 0.82
N SER A 19 -2.35 14.04 -0.06
CA SER A 19 -2.00 13.15 -1.17
C SER A 19 -1.40 13.95 -2.32
N TYR A 20 -0.74 13.27 -3.23
CA TYR A 20 -0.19 13.91 -4.43
C TYR A 20 -1.27 14.29 -5.45
N ASN A 21 -2.41 13.63 -5.42
CA ASN A 21 -3.40 13.70 -6.50
C ASN A 21 -4.86 13.91 -6.07
N LYS A 22 -5.17 13.84 -4.79
CA LYS A 22 -6.57 13.89 -4.31
C LYS A 22 -6.76 14.79 -3.08
N GLY A 23 -5.86 15.76 -2.88
CA GLY A 23 -5.93 16.66 -1.74
C GLY A 23 -5.63 15.99 -0.41
N VAL A 24 -6.09 16.60 0.66
CA VAL A 24 -5.88 16.08 2.02
C VAL A 24 -6.77 14.86 2.26
N ILE A 25 -6.17 13.80 2.75
CA ILE A 25 -6.88 12.56 3.11
C ILE A 25 -6.84 12.43 4.63
N ASP A 26 -8.00 12.53 5.24
CA ASP A 26 -8.23 12.31 6.67
C ASP A 26 -8.89 10.93 6.81
N LEU A 27 -8.18 9.96 7.36
CA LEU A 27 -8.69 8.59 7.48
C LEU A 27 -10.00 8.54 8.24
N LYS A 28 -10.15 9.33 9.28
CA LYS A 28 -11.38 9.39 10.07
C LYS A 28 -12.61 9.75 9.20
N GLU A 29 -12.43 10.69 8.28
CA GLU A 29 -13.50 11.09 7.35
C GLU A 29 -13.79 10.03 6.29
N GLN A 30 -12.80 9.21 5.95
CA GLN A 30 -12.96 8.14 4.97
C GLN A 30 -13.71 6.94 5.53
N ILE A 31 -13.65 6.73 6.84
CA ILE A 31 -14.32 5.63 7.54
C ILE A 31 -15.82 5.94 7.68
N GLY A 32 -16.65 4.93 7.44
CA GLY A 32 -18.10 5.03 7.69
C GLY A 32 -18.96 4.42 6.59
N ASP A 33 -18.74 4.79 5.35
CA ASP A 33 -19.60 4.37 4.23
C ASP A 33 -19.07 3.15 3.49
N GLN A 34 -17.75 3.00 3.47
CA GLN A 34 -17.08 1.94 2.70
C GLN A 34 -15.94 1.34 3.52
N LYS A 35 -15.55 0.13 3.15
CA LYS A 35 -14.32 -0.46 3.68
C LYS A 35 -13.12 0.21 3.02
N ILE A 36 -12.07 0.44 3.80
CA ILE A 36 -10.84 1.06 3.31
C ILE A 36 -9.80 -0.02 3.06
N VAL A 37 -9.29 -0.08 1.84
CA VAL A 37 -8.17 -0.94 1.45
C VAL A 37 -6.92 -0.08 1.49
N LEU A 38 -6.13 -0.23 2.54
CA LEU A 38 -4.94 0.58 2.78
C LEU A 38 -3.70 -0.20 2.37
N ILE A 39 -3.05 0.25 1.31
CA ILE A 39 -1.87 -0.39 0.74
C ILE A 39 -0.63 0.40 1.12
N PHE A 40 0.32 -0.25 1.79
CA PHE A 40 1.64 0.31 2.07
C PHE A 40 2.62 -0.26 1.06
N SER A 41 2.97 0.55 0.08
CA SER A 41 4.00 0.21 -0.89
C SER A 41 5.36 0.71 -0.40
N ARG A 42 6.41 0.46 -1.15
CA ARG A 42 7.73 1.03 -0.89
C ARG A 42 7.86 2.29 -1.74
N TYR A 43 8.65 2.27 -2.77
CA TYR A 43 8.81 3.38 -3.70
C TYR A 43 8.50 2.90 -5.13
N PHE A 44 8.08 3.81 -5.99
CA PHE A 44 7.63 3.42 -7.34
C PHE A 44 8.73 2.77 -8.19
N GLY A 45 9.98 3.18 -8.01
CA GLY A 45 11.10 2.59 -8.74
C GLY A 45 11.44 1.15 -8.37
N CYS A 46 10.89 0.62 -7.29
CA CYS A 46 11.05 -0.78 -6.90
C CYS A 46 10.31 -1.69 -7.90
N PRO A 47 11.00 -2.64 -8.58
CA PRO A 47 10.35 -3.47 -9.60
C PRO A 47 9.17 -4.27 -9.06
N VAL A 48 9.30 -4.84 -7.88
CA VAL A 48 8.22 -5.64 -7.25
C VAL A 48 7.05 -4.75 -6.86
N CYS A 49 7.31 -3.55 -6.37
CA CYS A 49 6.24 -2.59 -6.08
C CYS A 49 5.50 -2.17 -7.35
N HIS A 50 6.22 -2.03 -8.46
CA HIS A 50 5.64 -1.75 -9.76
C HIS A 50 4.76 -2.92 -10.24
N LEU A 51 5.26 -4.15 -10.09
CA LEU A 51 4.50 -5.36 -10.40
C LEU A 51 3.20 -5.41 -9.59
N ASP A 52 3.29 -5.20 -8.29
CA ASP A 52 2.14 -5.19 -7.39
C ASP A 52 1.16 -4.05 -7.72
N LEU A 53 1.68 -2.88 -8.08
CA LEU A 53 0.84 -1.76 -8.53
C LEU A 53 0.04 -2.14 -9.77
N ASN A 54 0.67 -2.78 -10.76
CA ASN A 54 -0.03 -3.23 -11.96
C ASN A 54 -1.15 -4.21 -11.62
N THR A 55 -0.89 -5.15 -10.70
CA THR A 55 -1.90 -6.10 -10.22
C THR A 55 -3.05 -5.38 -9.52
N LEU A 56 -2.75 -4.39 -8.69
CA LEU A 56 -3.75 -3.59 -8.01
C LEU A 56 -4.64 -2.83 -9.00
N LEU A 57 -4.03 -2.22 -10.01
CA LEU A 57 -4.75 -1.47 -11.05
C LEU A 57 -5.67 -2.37 -11.87
N GLU A 58 -5.24 -3.59 -12.17
CA GLU A 58 -6.05 -4.59 -12.88
C GLU A 58 -7.27 -5.03 -12.07
N ASN A 59 -7.20 -4.93 -10.74
CA ASN A 59 -8.25 -5.40 -9.82
C ASN A 59 -9.01 -4.27 -9.12
N LYS A 60 -8.70 -3.02 -9.39
CA LYS A 60 -9.31 -1.89 -8.67
C LYS A 60 -10.83 -1.83 -8.79
N GLU A 61 -11.37 -2.17 -9.96
CA GLU A 61 -12.82 -2.16 -10.17
C GLU A 61 -13.51 -3.28 -9.37
N LYS A 62 -12.90 -4.46 -9.28
CA LYS A 62 -13.41 -5.55 -8.44
C LYS A 62 -13.45 -5.15 -6.97
N ILE A 63 -12.42 -4.45 -6.51
CA ILE A 63 -12.34 -3.93 -5.14
C ILE A 63 -13.47 -2.93 -4.90
N ARG A 64 -13.69 -2.01 -5.83
CA ARG A 64 -14.74 -0.98 -5.76
C ARG A 64 -16.14 -1.59 -5.80
N GLU A 65 -16.36 -2.55 -6.67
CA GLU A 65 -17.64 -3.27 -6.78
C GLU A 65 -18.03 -3.97 -5.47
N LYS A 66 -17.04 -4.41 -4.71
CA LYS A 66 -17.24 -5.02 -3.39
C LYS A 66 -17.30 -4.00 -2.24
N GLY A 67 -17.29 -2.71 -2.56
CA GLY A 67 -17.40 -1.64 -1.57
C GLY A 67 -16.10 -1.20 -0.94
N GLY A 68 -14.96 -1.57 -1.53
CA GLY A 68 -13.64 -1.15 -1.07
C GLY A 68 -13.19 0.17 -1.69
N LYS A 69 -12.53 1.00 -0.89
CA LYS A 69 -11.91 2.24 -1.32
C LYS A 69 -10.42 2.14 -1.10
N ILE A 70 -9.63 2.35 -2.14
CA ILE A 70 -8.18 2.19 -2.09
C ILE A 70 -7.50 3.48 -1.63
N LEU A 71 -6.62 3.36 -0.65
CA LEU A 71 -5.66 4.39 -0.25
C LEU A 71 -4.26 3.79 -0.37
N TYR A 72 -3.39 4.47 -1.11
CA TYR A 72 -2.06 3.95 -1.46
C TYR A 72 -0.96 4.79 -0.82
N ILE A 73 -0.19 4.18 0.07
CA ILE A 73 0.90 4.85 0.79
C ILE A 73 2.22 4.52 0.12
N THR A 74 3.06 5.52 -0.14
CA THR A 74 4.34 5.35 -0.82
C THR A 74 5.46 6.11 -0.12
N GLN A 75 6.69 5.63 -0.27
CA GLN A 75 7.90 6.34 0.14
C GLN A 75 8.42 7.30 -0.95
N SER A 76 7.83 7.27 -2.14
CA SER A 76 8.29 8.10 -3.25
C SER A 76 8.00 9.58 -3.02
N GLY A 77 8.90 10.41 -3.52
CA GLY A 77 8.71 11.85 -3.57
C GLY A 77 7.72 12.25 -4.68
N LYS A 78 7.38 13.53 -4.69
CA LYS A 78 6.35 14.09 -5.57
C LYS A 78 6.64 13.90 -7.06
N ASP A 79 7.87 14.15 -7.49
CA ASP A 79 8.22 14.12 -8.91
C ASP A 79 8.07 12.72 -9.50
N VAL A 80 8.63 11.72 -8.82
CA VAL A 80 8.52 10.31 -9.25
C VAL A 80 7.07 9.85 -9.19
N ALA A 81 6.37 10.14 -8.08
CA ALA A 81 4.98 9.75 -7.92
C ALA A 81 4.09 10.30 -9.02
N ASN A 82 4.27 11.57 -9.39
CA ASN A 82 3.46 12.20 -10.45
C ASN A 82 3.66 11.54 -11.81
N ILE A 83 4.86 11.09 -12.13
CA ILE A 83 5.12 10.35 -13.37
C ILE A 83 4.27 9.08 -13.42
N TYR A 84 4.29 8.28 -12.35
CA TYR A 84 3.52 7.04 -12.28
C TYR A 84 2.01 7.28 -12.23
N ILE A 85 1.57 8.31 -11.52
CA ILE A 85 0.15 8.68 -11.46
C ILE A 85 -0.38 8.98 -12.86
N GLN A 86 0.37 9.75 -13.66
CA GLN A 86 -0.03 10.09 -15.03
C GLN A 86 0.08 8.89 -15.98
N GLU A 87 1.19 8.19 -15.99
CA GLU A 87 1.41 7.06 -16.89
C GLU A 87 0.46 5.90 -16.65
N LYS A 88 0.16 5.61 -15.38
CA LYS A 88 -0.71 4.51 -14.99
C LYS A 88 -2.16 4.92 -14.79
N GLU A 89 -2.47 6.20 -14.98
CA GLU A 89 -3.82 6.75 -14.78
C GLU A 89 -4.39 6.38 -13.41
N ILE A 90 -3.58 6.60 -12.35
CA ILE A 90 -3.96 6.26 -10.98
C ILE A 90 -5.03 7.24 -10.50
N ASP A 91 -6.21 6.72 -10.17
CA ASP A 91 -7.36 7.51 -9.77
C ASP A 91 -7.74 7.37 -8.28
N PHE A 92 -6.97 6.62 -7.52
CA PHE A 92 -7.09 6.56 -6.07
C PHE A 92 -6.03 7.46 -5.42
N PRO A 93 -6.20 7.85 -4.13
CA PRO A 93 -5.21 8.69 -3.46
C PRO A 93 -3.85 8.02 -3.33
N VAL A 94 -2.79 8.74 -3.70
CA VAL A 94 -1.40 8.35 -3.51
C VAL A 94 -0.83 9.26 -2.43
N ILE A 95 -0.56 8.70 -1.27
CA ILE A 95 -0.25 9.43 -0.05
C ILE A 95 1.23 9.24 0.31
N PRO A 96 2.02 10.32 0.42
CA PRO A 96 3.42 10.19 0.79
C PRO A 96 3.60 9.89 2.27
N SER A 97 4.46 8.93 2.58
CA SER A 97 5.00 8.76 3.91
C SER A 97 6.51 8.63 3.76
N THR A 98 7.15 9.76 3.47
CA THR A 98 8.59 9.85 3.24
C THR A 98 9.39 9.68 4.52
N LYS A 99 8.74 9.93 5.66
CA LYS A 99 9.24 9.56 6.97
C LYS A 99 8.52 8.28 7.37
N ASP A 100 9.22 7.33 7.89
CA ASP A 100 8.70 5.99 8.21
C ASP A 100 7.68 5.93 9.36
N GLU A 101 7.21 7.08 9.85
CA GLU A 101 6.29 7.17 10.98
C GLU A 101 4.97 6.40 10.78
N LEU A 102 4.31 6.59 9.64
CA LEU A 102 3.03 5.91 9.39
C LEU A 102 3.23 4.40 9.24
N TYR A 103 4.31 3.99 8.59
CA TYR A 103 4.66 2.56 8.49
C TYR A 103 4.80 1.94 9.88
N LYS A 104 5.49 2.61 10.78
CA LYS A 104 5.69 2.15 12.16
C LYS A 104 4.38 2.06 12.94
N GLU A 105 3.49 3.02 12.78
CA GLU A 105 2.17 3.00 13.41
C GLU A 105 1.34 1.78 12.99
N TYR A 106 1.54 1.31 11.77
CA TYR A 106 0.90 0.10 11.26
C TYR A 106 1.76 -1.15 11.44
N GLY A 107 2.81 -1.06 12.25
CA GLY A 107 3.67 -2.20 12.57
C GLY A 107 4.56 -2.67 11.45
N LEU A 108 4.81 -1.82 10.45
CA LEU A 108 5.63 -2.16 9.29
C LEU A 108 7.05 -1.61 9.46
N GLY A 109 7.99 -2.51 9.67
CA GLY A 109 9.40 -2.18 9.70
C GLY A 109 10.14 -2.82 8.53
N MET A 110 11.27 -3.42 8.82
CA MET A 110 12.06 -4.16 7.84
C MET A 110 11.24 -5.28 7.20
N MET A 111 11.50 -5.58 5.94
CA MET A 111 10.90 -6.74 5.26
C MET A 111 11.04 -8.01 6.11
N THR A 112 9.95 -8.76 6.23
CA THR A 112 9.95 -10.03 6.94
C THR A 112 10.77 -11.07 6.19
N PRO A 113 11.30 -12.11 6.86
CA PRO A 113 11.99 -13.21 6.17
C PRO A 113 11.14 -13.85 5.08
N GLU A 114 9.84 -13.98 5.30
CA GLU A 114 8.90 -14.51 4.30
C GLU A 114 8.80 -13.60 3.08
N SER A 115 8.72 -12.29 3.28
CA SER A 115 8.69 -11.31 2.19
C SER A 115 9.97 -11.35 1.37
N VAL A 116 11.13 -11.49 2.01
CA VAL A 116 12.42 -11.63 1.33
C VAL A 116 12.45 -12.92 0.51
N LYS A 117 11.92 -14.00 1.06
CA LYS A 117 11.84 -15.29 0.36
C LYS A 117 10.97 -15.20 -0.90
N GLN A 118 9.84 -14.53 -0.81
CA GLN A 118 8.93 -14.33 -1.94
C GLN A 118 9.51 -13.40 -3.01
N LEU A 119 10.45 -12.55 -2.62
CA LEU A 119 11.08 -11.56 -3.49
C LEU A 119 11.70 -12.19 -4.73
N ARG A 120 12.34 -13.36 -4.62
CA ARG A 120 12.98 -14.03 -5.75
C ARG A 120 12.00 -14.38 -6.86
N GLY A 121 10.85 -14.95 -6.51
CA GLY A 121 9.81 -15.28 -7.47
C GLY A 121 9.23 -14.05 -8.16
N LYS A 122 8.99 -13.01 -7.37
CA LYS A 122 8.48 -11.74 -7.89
C LYS A 122 9.49 -11.02 -8.78
N LEU A 123 10.78 -11.06 -8.46
CA LEU A 123 11.83 -10.48 -9.31
C LEU A 123 11.93 -11.21 -10.65
N LYS A 124 11.76 -12.53 -10.65
CA LYS A 124 11.72 -13.32 -11.88
C LYS A 124 10.56 -12.87 -12.77
N GLU A 125 9.39 -12.70 -12.18
CA GLU A 125 8.19 -12.20 -12.88
C GLU A 125 8.41 -10.79 -13.43
N CYS A 126 9.09 -9.93 -12.68
CA CYS A 126 9.47 -8.59 -13.14
C CYS A 126 10.33 -8.66 -14.41
N LYS A 127 11.31 -9.55 -14.45
CA LYS A 127 12.15 -9.75 -15.64
C LYS A 127 11.34 -10.22 -16.83
N GLU A 128 10.41 -11.15 -16.62
CA GLU A 128 9.52 -11.66 -17.68
C GLU A 128 8.63 -10.56 -18.25
N GLN A 129 8.26 -9.57 -17.44
CA GLN A 129 7.44 -8.43 -17.85
C GLN A 129 8.26 -7.20 -18.23
N ASN A 130 9.59 -7.31 -18.28
CA ASN A 130 10.51 -6.21 -18.62
C ASN A 130 10.38 -4.99 -17.69
N ILE A 131 10.12 -5.24 -16.40
CA ILE A 131 10.09 -4.19 -15.39
C ILE A 131 11.50 -3.97 -14.86
N GLU A 132 12.03 -2.76 -15.08
CA GLU A 132 13.37 -2.36 -14.65
C GLU A 132 13.33 -1.62 -13.32
N HIS A 133 14.47 -1.61 -12.62
CA HIS A 133 14.62 -0.85 -11.38
C HIS A 133 14.76 0.64 -11.68
N GLY A 134 13.93 1.48 -11.03
CA GLY A 134 14.04 2.93 -11.10
C GLY A 134 14.89 3.49 -9.95
N GLU A 135 14.65 4.75 -9.61
CA GLU A 135 15.37 5.41 -8.52
C GLU A 135 15.02 4.83 -7.16
N PHE A 136 16.01 4.72 -6.28
CA PHE A 136 15.80 4.39 -4.88
C PHE A 136 15.27 5.60 -4.12
N GLU A 137 14.24 5.40 -3.33
CA GLU A 137 13.67 6.43 -2.48
C GLU A 137 13.29 5.85 -1.11
N GLY A 138 13.46 6.64 -0.07
CA GLY A 138 13.14 6.21 1.28
C GLY A 138 14.09 5.15 1.81
N TRP A 139 13.57 4.31 2.69
CA TRP A 139 14.35 3.24 3.31
C TRP A 139 14.27 1.96 2.47
N GLU A 140 15.40 1.53 1.92
CA GLU A 140 15.46 0.36 1.04
C GLU A 140 14.97 -0.95 1.68
N GLN A 141 15.09 -1.07 2.99
CA GLN A 141 14.71 -2.27 3.71
C GLN A 141 13.25 -2.25 4.18
N GLN A 142 12.53 -1.14 3.94
CA GLN A 142 11.15 -1.01 4.36
C GLN A 142 10.29 -2.15 3.80
N GLY A 143 9.55 -2.81 4.69
CA GLY A 143 8.60 -3.84 4.30
C GLY A 143 7.29 -3.23 3.81
N PRO A 144 6.66 -3.85 2.80
CA PRO A 144 5.31 -3.48 2.38
C PRO A 144 4.26 -4.10 3.29
N GLY A 145 3.02 -3.66 3.15
CA GLY A 145 1.91 -4.23 3.88
C GLY A 145 0.56 -3.85 3.30
N GLN A 146 -0.47 -4.54 3.74
CA GLN A 146 -1.84 -4.24 3.34
C GLN A 146 -2.79 -4.45 4.51
N PHE A 147 -3.78 -3.58 4.60
CA PHE A 147 -4.78 -3.62 5.66
C PHE A 147 -6.15 -3.33 5.06
N VAL A 148 -7.19 -3.95 5.63
CA VAL A 148 -8.56 -3.57 5.32
C VAL A 148 -9.22 -3.11 6.61
N ILE A 149 -9.84 -1.95 6.55
CA ILE A 149 -10.50 -1.29 7.67
C ILE A 149 -12.00 -1.26 7.38
N ASP A 150 -12.81 -1.73 8.32
CA ASP A 150 -14.26 -1.75 8.13
C ASP A 150 -14.91 -0.38 8.40
N GLU A 151 -16.22 -0.33 8.28
CA GLU A 151 -17.01 0.91 8.43
C GLU A 151 -16.98 1.46 9.87
N ASN A 152 -16.56 0.66 10.84
CA ASN A 152 -16.40 1.07 12.23
C ASN A 152 -14.98 1.52 12.58
N GLY A 153 -14.06 1.43 11.63
CA GLY A 153 -12.66 1.79 11.85
C GLY A 153 -11.81 0.65 12.41
N GLU A 154 -12.33 -0.57 12.41
CA GLU A 154 -11.60 -1.74 12.89
C GLU A 154 -10.86 -2.44 11.75
N ILE A 155 -9.67 -2.95 12.06
CA ILE A 155 -8.86 -3.72 11.12
C ILE A 155 -9.43 -5.14 11.00
N ILE A 156 -9.87 -5.50 9.79
CA ILE A 156 -10.43 -6.83 9.48
C ILE A 156 -9.50 -7.69 8.64
N HIS A 157 -8.41 -7.11 8.13
CA HIS A 157 -7.36 -7.82 7.42
C HIS A 157 -6.03 -7.09 7.65
N ALA A 158 -4.98 -7.83 7.91
CA ALA A 158 -3.63 -7.29 8.10
C ALA A 158 -2.61 -8.27 7.55
N CYS A 159 -1.71 -7.78 6.69
CA CYS A 159 -0.65 -8.58 6.11
C CYS A 159 0.63 -7.74 6.02
N LYS A 160 1.71 -8.23 6.60
CA LYS A 160 3.04 -7.61 6.51
C LYS A 160 3.81 -8.29 5.37
N GLY A 161 3.51 -7.91 4.15
CA GLY A 161 4.11 -8.53 2.98
C GLY A 161 3.65 -7.89 1.68
N TRP A 162 4.02 -8.54 0.58
CA TRP A 162 3.66 -8.10 -0.77
C TRP A 162 2.15 -8.20 -0.99
N LEU A 163 1.67 -7.47 -1.99
CA LEU A 163 0.26 -7.40 -2.31
C LEU A 163 -0.36 -8.79 -2.52
N ASP A 164 -1.51 -9.02 -1.88
CA ASP A 164 -2.35 -10.21 -2.05
C ASP A 164 -3.78 -9.75 -2.26
N VAL A 165 -4.15 -9.57 -3.51
CA VAL A 165 -5.48 -9.07 -3.90
C VAL A 165 -6.59 -10.06 -3.52
N ASP A 166 -6.34 -11.36 -3.67
CA ASP A 166 -7.34 -12.38 -3.34
C ASP A 166 -7.72 -12.33 -1.87
N ALA A 167 -6.74 -12.17 -0.97
CA ALA A 167 -6.99 -12.03 0.46
C ALA A 167 -7.80 -10.75 0.77
N ILE A 168 -7.53 -9.66 0.07
CA ILE A 168 -8.30 -8.42 0.20
C ILE A 168 -9.76 -8.65 -0.22
N LEU A 169 -9.97 -9.26 -1.38
CA LEU A 169 -11.30 -9.49 -1.92
C LEU A 169 -12.16 -10.40 -1.03
N GLU A 170 -11.53 -11.34 -0.33
CA GLU A 170 -12.23 -12.25 0.59
C GLU A 170 -12.88 -11.54 1.78
N VAL A 171 -12.32 -10.42 2.24
CA VAL A 171 -12.82 -9.69 3.41
C VAL A 171 -13.73 -8.51 3.06
N LEU A 172 -13.84 -8.18 1.79
CA LEU A 172 -14.70 -7.07 1.33
C LEU A 172 -16.19 -7.44 1.23
#